data_4b2501e881ef0ab740790be8333570df
#
_entry.id   4b2501e881ef0ab740790be8333570df
#
_cell.length_a   1.000
_cell.length_b   1.000
_cell.length_c   1.000
_cell.angle_alpha   90.00
_cell.angle_beta   90.00
_cell.angle_gamma   90.00
#
_symmetry.space_group_name_H-M   'P 1'
#
loop_
_entity.id
_entity.type
_entity.pdbx_description
1 polymer ?
#
loop_
_entity_poly.entity_id
_entity_poly.type
_entity_poly.pdbx_seq_one_letter_code
_entity_poly.pdbx_strand_id
1 'polypeptide(L)'
;VDARLLVSLSGINSRSLQRCAELATELDQRQVPLSMLATPNTAEPDATAWMRTRARAGDDVLLHGYDHRVTPTHTVRIGRKAEFAALPAHEARLRLIAATSALERTGLRADGFAPPRWLVSRGTLDALRERGFSLCADLSAVRILRTGEVHRARVQGFGGQRQRTETVRCFALVLSAARSARRGGLVRLGVDAADLAHASRRQAFLDAVDIALEAGARGATYSATAARTRRVAAP
;
A
#
# COMPACT_ATOMS: atom_id res chain seq x y z
N VAL A 1 14.18 -10.90 16.18
CA VAL A 1 13.48 -10.89 14.87
C VAL A 1 13.63 -9.51 14.29
N ASP A 2 14.33 -9.39 13.15
CA ASP A 2 14.57 -8.11 12.49
C ASP A 2 13.23 -7.48 12.04
N ALA A 3 12.93 -6.31 12.56
CA ALA A 3 11.75 -5.55 12.13
C ALA A 3 11.92 -5.11 10.67
N ARG A 4 10.83 -5.12 9.89
CA ARG A 4 10.81 -4.64 8.50
C ARG A 4 9.86 -3.46 8.37
N LEU A 5 10.34 -2.41 7.70
CA LEU A 5 9.57 -1.22 7.40
C LEU A 5 9.07 -1.28 5.95
N LEU A 6 7.75 -1.28 5.78
CA LEU A 6 7.07 -1.22 4.50
C LEU A 6 6.41 0.15 4.35
N VAL A 7 6.84 0.91 3.34
CA VAL A 7 6.27 2.22 3.04
C VAL A 7 5.44 2.15 1.77
N SER A 8 4.22 2.67 1.80
CA SER A 8 3.33 2.69 0.64
C SER A 8 2.76 4.08 0.37
N LEU A 9 2.61 4.43 -0.91
CA LEU A 9 2.12 5.71 -1.40
C LEU A 9 0.94 5.50 -2.34
N SER A 10 -0.20 6.11 -2.03
CA SER A 10 -1.41 6.17 -2.86
C SER A 10 -1.66 7.57 -3.42
N GLY A 11 -2.61 7.71 -4.34
CA GLY A 11 -3.03 9.01 -4.88
C GLY A 11 -2.02 9.65 -5.84
N ILE A 12 -1.17 8.85 -6.49
CA ILE A 12 -0.16 9.30 -7.45
C ILE A 12 -0.87 9.74 -8.75
N ASN A 13 -0.75 11.01 -9.09
CA ASN A 13 -1.29 11.62 -10.31
C ASN A 13 -0.44 12.82 -10.71
N SER A 14 -0.66 13.41 -11.90
CA SER A 14 0.15 14.54 -12.42
C SER A 14 0.23 15.72 -11.46
N ARG A 15 -0.88 16.04 -10.76
CA ARG A 15 -0.91 17.16 -9.80
C ARG A 15 -0.13 16.90 -8.52
N SER A 16 0.04 15.65 -8.15
CA SER A 16 0.75 15.23 -6.95
C SER A 16 2.18 14.76 -7.22
N LEU A 17 2.57 14.61 -8.49
CA LEU A 17 3.79 13.94 -8.91
C LEU A 17 5.06 14.52 -8.27
N GLN A 18 5.17 15.85 -8.24
CA GLN A 18 6.32 16.50 -7.61
C GLN A 18 6.48 16.09 -6.14
N ARG A 19 5.39 16.13 -5.36
CA ARG A 19 5.41 15.73 -3.94
C ARG A 19 5.73 14.25 -3.75
N CYS A 20 5.24 13.40 -4.67
CA CYS A 20 5.56 11.99 -4.67
C CYS A 20 7.05 11.74 -4.94
N ALA A 21 7.64 12.49 -5.89
CA ALA A 21 9.06 12.41 -6.20
C ALA A 21 9.94 12.92 -5.05
N GLU A 22 9.56 14.02 -4.41
CA GLU A 22 10.24 14.54 -3.21
C GLU A 22 10.24 13.50 -2.08
N LEU A 23 9.09 12.88 -1.79
CA LEU A 23 9.02 11.81 -0.79
C LEU A 23 9.91 10.61 -1.17
N ALA A 24 9.89 10.21 -2.44
CA ALA A 24 10.71 9.09 -2.91
C ALA A 24 12.21 9.38 -2.73
N THR A 25 12.66 10.61 -3.01
CA THR A 25 14.04 11.05 -2.78
C THR A 25 14.42 10.97 -1.30
N GLU A 26 13.55 11.41 -0.41
CA GLU A 26 13.74 11.30 1.04
C GLU A 26 13.85 9.85 1.53
N LEU A 27 13.06 8.95 0.92
CA LEU A 27 13.12 7.53 1.22
C LEU A 27 14.39 6.87 0.67
N ASP A 28 14.84 7.28 -0.53
CA ASP A 28 16.09 6.81 -1.13
C ASP A 28 17.31 7.13 -0.24
N GLN A 29 17.38 8.36 0.30
CA GLN A 29 18.43 8.76 1.24
C GLN A 29 18.46 7.89 2.50
N ARG A 30 17.31 7.35 2.90
CA ARG A 30 17.12 6.43 4.04
C ARG A 30 17.25 4.95 3.67
N GLN A 31 17.51 4.64 2.41
CA GLN A 31 17.54 3.27 1.88
C GLN A 31 16.22 2.49 2.14
N VAL A 32 15.10 3.18 2.07
CA VAL A 32 13.76 2.61 2.23
C VAL A 32 13.07 2.54 0.87
N PRO A 33 12.85 1.36 0.29
CA PRO A 33 12.15 1.23 -0.97
C PRO A 33 10.66 1.57 -0.81
N LEU A 34 10.09 2.16 -1.86
CA LEU A 34 8.70 2.58 -1.90
C LEU A 34 7.82 1.50 -2.54
N SER A 35 6.61 1.29 -2.02
CA SER A 35 5.57 0.51 -2.68
C SER A 35 4.48 1.46 -3.19
N MET A 36 4.39 1.62 -4.49
CA MET A 36 3.46 2.51 -5.17
C MET A 36 2.12 1.80 -5.39
N LEU A 37 1.02 2.43 -4.95
CA LEU A 37 -0.32 1.88 -5.06
C LEU A 37 -0.99 2.42 -6.34
N ALA A 38 -1.02 1.60 -7.38
CA ALA A 38 -1.48 1.98 -8.71
C ALA A 38 -2.98 1.76 -8.90
N THR A 39 -3.70 2.82 -9.33
CA THR A 39 -5.13 2.78 -9.71
C THR A 39 -5.23 3.01 -11.22
N PRO A 40 -5.24 1.94 -12.04
CA PRO A 40 -4.94 2.03 -13.47
C PRO A 40 -5.96 2.82 -14.30
N ASN A 41 -7.25 2.82 -13.93
CA ASN A 41 -8.27 3.52 -14.71
C ASN A 41 -8.24 5.06 -14.51
N THR A 42 -7.47 5.55 -13.55
CA THR A 42 -7.24 6.98 -13.30
C THR A 42 -5.77 7.36 -13.52
N ALA A 43 -4.97 6.46 -14.08
CA ALA A 43 -3.54 6.68 -14.27
C ALA A 43 -3.28 7.67 -15.42
N GLU A 44 -2.48 8.69 -15.15
CA GLU A 44 -2.06 9.70 -16.10
C GLU A 44 -0.66 9.36 -16.66
N PRO A 45 -0.33 9.75 -17.91
CA PRO A 45 0.89 9.29 -18.60
C PRO A 45 2.19 9.61 -17.86
N ASP A 46 2.35 10.82 -17.33
CA ASP A 46 3.53 11.27 -16.60
C ASP A 46 3.70 10.57 -15.25
N ALA A 47 2.61 10.44 -14.49
CA ALA A 47 2.59 9.67 -13.24
C ALA A 47 2.97 8.20 -13.50
N THR A 48 2.44 7.62 -14.57
CA THR A 48 2.75 6.25 -14.98
C THR A 48 4.21 6.09 -15.42
N ALA A 49 4.74 7.06 -16.17
CA ALA A 49 6.15 7.06 -16.59
C ALA A 49 7.08 7.11 -15.37
N TRP A 50 6.76 7.96 -14.39
CA TRP A 50 7.48 8.03 -13.13
C TRP A 50 7.43 6.72 -12.35
N MET A 51 6.25 6.11 -12.19
CA MET A 51 6.12 4.82 -11.51
C MET A 51 6.93 3.71 -12.20
N ARG A 52 6.98 3.69 -13.55
CA ARG A 52 7.84 2.75 -14.31
C ARG A 52 9.32 2.94 -14.03
N THR A 53 9.77 4.20 -13.95
CA THR A 53 11.16 4.53 -13.61
C THR A 53 11.51 4.04 -12.22
N ARG A 54 10.65 4.31 -11.23
CA ARG A 54 10.82 3.86 -9.85
C ARG A 54 10.82 2.34 -9.74
N ALA A 55 9.91 1.66 -10.44
CA ALA A 55 9.85 0.19 -10.44
C ALA A 55 11.14 -0.46 -11.00
N ARG A 56 11.76 0.15 -12.03
CA ARG A 56 13.06 -0.29 -12.56
C ARG A 56 14.20 -0.06 -11.58
N ALA A 57 14.08 0.94 -10.71
CA ALA A 57 15.07 1.24 -9.67
C ALA A 57 14.92 0.35 -8.41
N GLY A 58 13.90 -0.51 -8.35
CA GLY A 58 13.72 -1.47 -7.26
C GLY A 58 12.54 -1.20 -6.32
N ASP A 59 11.76 -0.18 -6.60
CA ASP A 59 10.49 0.06 -5.93
C ASP A 59 9.42 -0.96 -6.36
N ASP A 60 8.37 -1.10 -5.55
CA ASP A 60 7.29 -2.05 -5.79
C ASP A 60 6.04 -1.37 -6.36
N VAL A 61 5.26 -2.11 -7.14
CA VAL A 61 3.94 -1.67 -7.61
C VAL A 61 2.90 -2.67 -7.12
N LEU A 62 1.91 -2.18 -6.38
CA LEU A 62 0.75 -2.94 -5.97
C LEU A 62 -0.49 -2.42 -6.70
N LEU A 63 -1.33 -3.33 -7.18
CA LEU A 63 -2.62 -2.96 -7.72
C LEU A 63 -3.53 -2.42 -6.61
N HIS A 64 -4.10 -1.21 -6.80
CA HIS A 64 -4.92 -0.50 -5.81
C HIS A 64 -6.35 -0.26 -6.29
N GLY A 65 -7.02 -1.34 -6.67
CA GLY A 65 -8.35 -1.27 -7.27
C GLY A 65 -8.32 -0.96 -8.76
N TYR A 66 -9.49 -0.61 -9.31
CA TYR A 66 -9.65 -0.27 -10.72
C TYR A 66 -9.84 1.25 -10.92
N ASP A 67 -10.87 1.84 -10.30
CA ASP A 67 -11.21 3.26 -10.42
C ASP A 67 -11.72 3.89 -9.11
N HIS A 68 -11.68 3.16 -8.02
CA HIS A 68 -12.20 3.53 -6.70
C HIS A 68 -13.71 3.82 -6.68
N ARG A 69 -14.46 3.37 -7.68
CA ARG A 69 -15.92 3.50 -7.71
C ARG A 69 -16.57 2.30 -7.05
N VAL A 70 -17.61 2.55 -6.29
CA VAL A 70 -18.43 1.51 -5.65
C VAL A 70 -19.77 1.45 -6.35
N THR A 71 -20.24 0.23 -6.61
CA THR A 71 -21.58 0.01 -7.18
C THR A 71 -22.63 0.58 -6.21
N PRO A 72 -23.70 1.24 -6.67
CA PRO A 72 -24.71 1.89 -5.81
C PRO A 72 -25.30 1.01 -4.73
N THR A 73 -25.45 -0.28 -4.98
CA THR A 73 -25.96 -1.29 -4.03
C THR A 73 -25.10 -1.49 -2.79
N HIS A 74 -23.80 -1.14 -2.84
CA HIS A 74 -22.85 -1.35 -1.75
C HIS A 74 -22.42 -0.05 -1.05
N THR A 75 -22.89 1.12 -1.51
CA THR A 75 -22.47 2.44 -1.02
C THR A 75 -22.91 2.76 0.40
N VAL A 76 -24.01 2.20 0.86
CA VAL A 76 -24.67 2.60 2.12
C VAL A 76 -23.86 2.26 3.37
N ARG A 77 -23.02 1.24 3.34
CA ARG A 77 -22.30 0.73 4.52
C ARG A 77 -20.81 1.07 4.58
N ILE A 78 -20.12 1.31 3.46
CA ILE A 78 -18.65 1.22 3.40
C ILE A 78 -17.99 2.48 2.82
N GLY A 79 -18.78 3.41 2.28
CA GLY A 79 -18.29 4.66 1.66
C GLY A 79 -17.74 4.47 0.24
N ARG A 80 -17.75 5.55 -0.53
CA ARG A 80 -17.51 5.57 -1.99
C ARG A 80 -16.16 5.04 -2.50
N LYS A 81 -15.16 4.85 -1.64
CA LYS A 81 -13.81 4.43 -2.05
C LYS A 81 -13.45 2.98 -1.68
N ALA A 82 -14.38 2.23 -1.12
CA ALA A 82 -14.10 0.86 -0.67
C ALA A 82 -14.53 -0.19 -1.71
N GLU A 83 -14.01 -0.05 -2.93
CA GLU A 83 -14.39 -0.81 -4.12
C GLU A 83 -14.42 -2.34 -3.91
N PHE A 84 -13.45 -2.89 -3.19
CA PHE A 84 -13.29 -4.34 -2.99
C PHE A 84 -13.75 -4.84 -1.60
N ALA A 85 -14.37 -4.01 -0.80
CA ALA A 85 -14.68 -4.33 0.60
C ALA A 85 -15.87 -5.29 0.78
N ALA A 86 -16.78 -5.38 -0.22
CA ALA A 86 -18.00 -6.16 -0.13
C ALA A 86 -18.30 -6.99 -1.40
N LEU A 87 -17.37 -7.08 -2.35
CA LEU A 87 -17.61 -7.77 -3.61
C LEU A 87 -17.68 -9.30 -3.39
N PRO A 88 -18.64 -9.98 -4.04
CA PRO A 88 -18.60 -11.42 -4.22
C PRO A 88 -17.46 -11.82 -5.19
N ALA A 89 -17.05 -13.08 -5.17
CA ALA A 89 -15.86 -13.56 -5.91
C ALA A 89 -15.94 -13.30 -7.42
N HIS A 90 -17.12 -13.51 -8.03
CA HIS A 90 -17.29 -13.32 -9.47
C HIS A 90 -17.15 -11.85 -9.90
N GLU A 91 -17.72 -10.90 -9.16
CA GLU A 91 -17.56 -9.47 -9.45
C GLU A 91 -16.11 -9.01 -9.19
N ALA A 92 -15.51 -9.44 -8.09
CA ALA A 92 -14.12 -9.14 -7.80
C ALA A 92 -13.19 -9.64 -8.92
N ARG A 93 -13.44 -10.85 -9.45
CA ARG A 93 -12.69 -11.43 -10.57
C ARG A 93 -12.76 -10.55 -11.81
N LEU A 94 -13.96 -10.14 -12.21
CA LEU A 94 -14.17 -9.28 -13.39
C LEU A 94 -13.45 -7.93 -13.24
N ARG A 95 -13.54 -7.31 -12.05
CA ARG A 95 -12.83 -6.06 -11.77
C ARG A 95 -11.32 -6.22 -11.76
N LEU A 96 -10.80 -7.32 -11.21
CA LEU A 96 -9.38 -7.61 -11.22
C LEU A 96 -8.86 -7.85 -12.64
N ILE A 97 -9.62 -8.52 -13.51
CA ILE A 97 -9.27 -8.67 -14.93
C ILE A 97 -9.16 -7.30 -15.59
N ALA A 98 -10.17 -6.45 -15.45
CA ALA A 98 -10.17 -5.10 -16.02
C ALA A 98 -9.01 -4.25 -15.47
N ALA A 99 -8.78 -4.30 -14.15
CA ALA A 99 -7.71 -3.56 -13.50
C ALA A 99 -6.32 -4.03 -13.94
N THR A 100 -6.08 -5.35 -14.00
CA THR A 100 -4.80 -5.90 -14.45
C THR A 100 -4.53 -5.54 -15.91
N SER A 101 -5.51 -5.72 -16.80
CA SER A 101 -5.36 -5.35 -18.21
C SER A 101 -5.15 -3.84 -18.40
N ALA A 102 -5.81 -3.00 -17.60
CA ALA A 102 -5.57 -1.56 -17.64
C ALA A 102 -4.16 -1.20 -17.15
N LEU A 103 -3.66 -1.84 -16.11
CA LEU A 103 -2.30 -1.63 -15.60
C LEU A 103 -1.26 -2.05 -16.62
N GLU A 104 -1.42 -3.21 -17.25
CA GLU A 104 -0.51 -3.72 -18.28
C GLU A 104 -0.43 -2.79 -19.49
N ARG A 105 -1.54 -2.16 -19.92
CA ARG A 105 -1.52 -1.14 -21.00
C ARG A 105 -0.67 0.08 -20.64
N THR A 106 -0.46 0.37 -19.36
CA THR A 106 0.45 1.44 -18.92
C THR A 106 1.91 1.00 -18.86
N GLY A 107 2.22 -0.27 -19.16
CA GLY A 107 3.55 -0.86 -19.07
C GLY A 107 3.98 -1.17 -17.63
N LEU A 108 3.04 -1.16 -16.68
CA LEU A 108 3.25 -1.59 -15.29
C LEU A 108 2.69 -3.00 -15.09
N ARG A 109 3.26 -3.72 -14.13
CA ARG A 109 2.76 -5.02 -13.66
C ARG A 109 2.74 -5.03 -12.14
N ALA A 110 1.76 -5.72 -11.56
CA ALA A 110 1.67 -5.96 -10.14
C ALA A 110 1.20 -7.39 -9.88
N ASP A 111 1.89 -8.11 -9.03
CA ASP A 111 1.48 -9.42 -8.52
C ASP A 111 0.99 -9.36 -7.07
N GLY A 112 1.05 -8.18 -6.47
CA GLY A 112 0.51 -7.83 -5.16
C GLY A 112 -0.70 -6.92 -5.26
N PHE A 113 -1.61 -7.02 -4.29
CA PHE A 113 -2.83 -6.24 -4.21
C PHE A 113 -2.95 -5.51 -2.86
N ALA A 114 -3.21 -4.22 -2.91
CA ALA A 114 -3.56 -3.40 -1.76
C ALA A 114 -4.95 -2.78 -2.00
N PRO A 115 -6.03 -3.27 -1.38
CA PRO A 115 -7.37 -2.79 -1.67
C PRO A 115 -7.57 -1.32 -1.29
N PRO A 116 -8.40 -0.56 -2.03
CA PRO A 116 -8.79 0.79 -1.64
C PRO A 116 -9.30 0.82 -0.19
N ARG A 117 -8.79 1.81 0.58
CA ARG A 117 -9.02 1.93 2.04
C ARG A 117 -8.55 0.71 2.85
N TRP A 118 -7.75 -0.16 2.28
CA TRP A 118 -7.25 -1.38 2.89
C TRP A 118 -8.36 -2.39 3.26
N LEU A 119 -9.54 -2.27 2.65
CA LEU A 119 -10.69 -3.12 2.96
C LEU A 119 -10.91 -4.16 1.85
N VAL A 120 -10.95 -5.42 2.24
CA VAL A 120 -11.09 -6.56 1.33
C VAL A 120 -12.18 -7.51 1.81
N SER A 121 -13.06 -7.99 0.88
CA SER A 121 -14.02 -9.04 1.16
C SER A 121 -13.38 -10.43 1.05
N ARG A 122 -14.05 -11.45 1.61
CA ARG A 122 -13.66 -12.86 1.41
C ARG A 122 -13.69 -13.23 -0.08
N GLY A 123 -14.75 -12.82 -0.79
CA GLY A 123 -14.87 -13.09 -2.23
C GLY A 123 -13.74 -12.46 -3.04
N THR A 124 -13.26 -11.26 -2.65
CA THR A 124 -12.09 -10.64 -3.28
C THR A 124 -10.82 -11.45 -3.01
N LEU A 125 -10.62 -11.96 -1.79
CA LEU A 125 -9.45 -12.80 -1.48
C LEU A 125 -9.44 -14.09 -2.31
N ASP A 126 -10.61 -14.71 -2.52
CA ASP A 126 -10.74 -15.90 -3.33
C ASP A 126 -10.44 -15.60 -4.81
N ALA A 127 -10.97 -14.49 -5.35
CA ALA A 127 -10.67 -14.04 -6.70
C ALA A 127 -9.18 -13.71 -6.92
N LEU A 128 -8.51 -13.11 -5.93
CA LEU A 128 -7.07 -12.83 -5.99
C LEU A 128 -6.24 -14.12 -6.06
N ARG A 129 -6.60 -15.15 -5.27
CA ARG A 129 -5.95 -16.47 -5.33
C ARG A 129 -6.11 -17.13 -6.69
N GLU A 130 -7.35 -17.17 -7.21
CA GLU A 130 -7.66 -17.70 -8.54
C GLU A 130 -6.90 -17.00 -9.66
N ARG A 131 -6.67 -15.69 -9.51
CA ARG A 131 -5.91 -14.87 -10.46
C ARG A 131 -4.39 -14.96 -10.28
N GLY A 132 -3.90 -15.70 -9.29
CA GLY A 132 -2.49 -15.93 -9.06
C GLY A 132 -1.73 -14.77 -8.40
N PHE A 133 -2.42 -13.84 -7.74
CA PHE A 133 -1.75 -12.80 -6.97
C PHE A 133 -0.91 -13.41 -5.85
N SER A 134 0.29 -12.86 -5.64
CA SER A 134 1.22 -13.36 -4.63
C SER A 134 0.82 -12.96 -3.21
N LEU A 135 0.30 -11.75 -3.06
CA LEU A 135 -0.09 -11.19 -1.76
C LEU A 135 -1.31 -10.27 -1.82
N CYS A 136 -1.96 -10.14 -0.67
CA CYS A 136 -2.95 -9.09 -0.40
C CYS A 136 -2.58 -8.36 0.89
N ALA A 137 -2.38 -7.04 0.79
CA ALA A 137 -2.09 -6.17 1.93
C ALA A 137 -3.37 -5.48 2.39
N ASP A 138 -4.07 -6.03 3.40
CA ASP A 138 -5.26 -5.42 3.99
C ASP A 138 -4.94 -4.49 5.17
N LEU A 139 -5.96 -3.93 5.82
CA LEU A 139 -5.80 -2.99 6.95
C LEU A 139 -4.99 -3.59 8.10
N SER A 140 -5.13 -4.88 8.35
CA SER A 140 -4.64 -5.58 9.55
C SER A 140 -3.46 -6.50 9.31
N ALA A 141 -3.21 -6.88 8.04
CA ALA A 141 -2.22 -7.90 7.70
C ALA A 141 -1.69 -7.77 6.27
N VAL A 142 -0.56 -8.44 6.03
CA VAL A 142 -0.09 -8.86 4.70
C VAL A 142 -0.32 -10.37 4.60
N ARG A 143 -1.15 -10.78 3.67
CA ARG A 143 -1.50 -12.19 3.40
C ARG A 143 -0.74 -12.68 2.19
N ILE A 144 0.06 -13.69 2.37
CA ILE A 144 0.75 -14.38 1.28
C ILE A 144 -0.22 -15.42 0.71
N LEU A 145 -0.77 -15.13 -0.46
CA LEU A 145 -1.92 -15.88 -1.00
C LEU A 145 -1.56 -17.30 -1.44
N ARG A 146 -0.32 -17.54 -1.83
CA ARG A 146 0.16 -18.84 -2.28
C ARG A 146 0.41 -19.83 -1.14
N THR A 147 0.92 -19.37 0.00
CA THR A 147 1.24 -20.20 1.16
C THR A 147 0.17 -20.16 2.23
N GLY A 148 -0.73 -19.17 2.19
CA GLY A 148 -1.70 -18.91 3.24
C GLY A 148 -1.12 -18.23 4.47
N GLU A 149 0.18 -17.90 4.48
CA GLU A 149 0.84 -17.22 5.60
C GLU A 149 0.25 -15.82 5.80
N VAL A 150 0.09 -15.40 7.05
CA VAL A 150 -0.49 -14.11 7.43
C VAL A 150 0.43 -13.38 8.39
N HIS A 151 1.04 -12.31 7.91
CA HIS A 151 1.83 -11.40 8.74
C HIS A 151 0.93 -10.31 9.30
N ARG A 152 0.56 -10.41 10.58
CA ARG A 152 -0.32 -9.44 11.25
C ARG A 152 0.44 -8.14 11.53
N ALA A 153 0.08 -7.08 10.84
CA ALA A 153 0.59 -5.73 11.04
C ALA A 153 -0.41 -4.73 10.46
N ARG A 154 -0.94 -3.86 11.32
CA ARG A 154 -1.87 -2.82 10.88
C ARG A 154 -1.11 -1.75 10.09
N VAL A 155 -1.70 -1.32 8.95
CA VAL A 155 -1.18 -0.14 8.25
C VAL A 155 -1.47 1.12 9.06
N GLN A 156 -0.48 1.99 9.18
CA GLN A 156 -0.49 3.23 9.94
C GLN A 156 -0.37 4.41 8.98
N GLY A 157 -1.12 5.47 9.22
CA GLY A 157 -1.17 6.66 8.37
C GLY A 157 -2.20 7.67 8.89
N PHE A 158 -2.51 8.68 8.11
CA PHE A 158 -3.41 9.77 8.51
C PHE A 158 -4.90 9.47 8.33
N GLY A 159 -5.26 8.32 7.73
CA GLY A 159 -6.64 7.92 7.49
C GLY A 159 -7.42 7.57 8.77
N GLY A 160 -8.73 7.88 8.78
CA GLY A 160 -9.65 7.38 9.82
C GLY A 160 -9.76 8.20 11.11
N GLN A 161 -9.00 9.29 11.29
CA GLN A 161 -8.99 10.08 12.53
C GLN A 161 -9.56 11.49 12.35
N ARG A 162 -10.70 11.63 11.68
CA ARG A 162 -11.30 12.95 11.36
C ARG A 162 -11.61 13.82 12.58
N GLN A 163 -11.81 13.26 13.76
CA GLN A 163 -12.17 13.99 14.98
C GLN A 163 -10.98 14.47 15.82
N ARG A 164 -9.74 14.12 15.44
CA ARG A 164 -8.54 14.55 16.17
C ARG A 164 -7.89 15.76 15.51
N THR A 165 -7.28 16.62 16.33
CA THR A 165 -6.45 17.72 15.81
C THR A 165 -5.28 17.18 14.97
N GLU A 166 -4.78 17.99 14.07
CA GLU A 166 -3.66 17.60 13.19
C GLU A 166 -2.43 17.19 13.99
N THR A 167 -2.07 17.96 15.00
CA THR A 167 -0.95 17.68 15.91
C THR A 167 -1.07 16.30 16.56
N VAL A 168 -2.27 15.96 17.09
CA VAL A 168 -2.50 14.64 17.69
C VAL A 168 -2.38 13.51 16.68
N ARG A 169 -2.81 13.73 15.44
CA ARG A 169 -2.69 12.74 14.35
C ARG A 169 -1.23 12.49 13.98
N CYS A 170 -0.44 13.55 13.83
CA CYS A 170 0.99 13.47 13.53
C CYS A 170 1.74 12.73 14.66
N PHE A 171 1.54 13.15 15.89
CA PHE A 171 2.15 12.52 17.06
C PHE A 171 1.75 11.04 17.20
N ALA A 172 0.48 10.70 17.00
CA ALA A 172 -0.02 9.34 17.07
C ALA A 172 0.64 8.42 16.02
N LEU A 173 0.91 8.94 14.81
CA LEU A 173 1.60 8.19 13.76
C LEU A 173 3.03 7.83 14.20
N VAL A 174 3.81 8.81 14.62
CA VAL A 174 5.21 8.61 15.06
C VAL A 174 5.27 7.62 16.24
N LEU A 175 4.43 7.82 17.25
CA LEU A 175 4.38 6.96 18.43
C LEU A 175 3.96 5.52 18.08
N SER A 176 3.04 5.37 17.13
CA SER A 176 2.58 4.06 16.66
C SER A 176 3.67 3.32 15.88
N ALA A 177 4.43 4.03 15.03
CA ALA A 177 5.57 3.49 14.31
C ALA A 177 6.66 3.00 15.28
N ALA A 178 7.04 3.82 16.26
CA ALA A 178 7.99 3.47 17.30
C ALA A 178 7.60 2.20 18.07
N ARG A 179 6.33 2.11 18.48
CA ARG A 179 5.82 0.93 19.21
C ARG A 179 5.84 -0.33 18.34
N SER A 180 5.50 -0.20 17.07
CA SER A 180 5.47 -1.34 16.15
C SER A 180 6.88 -1.85 15.86
N ALA A 181 7.85 -0.95 15.64
CA ALA A 181 9.23 -1.30 15.39
C ALA A 181 9.87 -2.02 16.59
N ARG A 182 9.66 -1.53 17.82
CA ARG A 182 10.18 -2.16 19.05
C ARG A 182 9.62 -3.56 19.32
N ARG A 183 8.41 -3.88 18.81
CA ARG A 183 7.83 -5.23 18.93
C ARG A 183 8.42 -6.22 17.95
N GLY A 184 9.18 -5.77 16.98
CA GLY A 184 9.63 -6.57 15.85
C GLY A 184 8.53 -6.88 14.82
N GLY A 185 8.87 -7.59 13.76
CA GLY A 185 7.94 -7.96 12.70
C GLY A 185 7.76 -6.88 11.62
N LEU A 186 6.52 -6.60 11.19
CA LEU A 186 6.24 -5.62 10.14
C LEU A 186 5.78 -4.29 10.72
N VAL A 187 6.46 -3.21 10.33
CA VAL A 187 5.98 -1.83 10.46
C VAL A 187 5.45 -1.38 9.10
N ARG A 188 4.18 -1.03 9.00
CA ARG A 188 3.55 -0.64 7.74
C ARG A 188 3.10 0.81 7.81
N LEU A 189 3.74 1.66 7.03
CA LEU A 189 3.40 3.08 6.90
C LEU A 189 2.75 3.31 5.54
N GLY A 190 1.58 3.93 5.53
CA GLY A 190 0.87 4.28 4.30
C GLY A 190 0.52 5.76 4.28
N VAL A 191 0.83 6.45 3.18
CA VAL A 191 0.51 7.86 2.98
C VAL A 191 -0.24 8.04 1.65
N ASP A 192 -1.18 8.96 1.63
CA ASP A 192 -1.80 9.44 0.39
C ASP A 192 -1.08 10.70 -0.08
N ALA A 193 -0.88 10.85 -1.38
CA ALA A 193 -0.21 12.02 -1.96
C ALA A 193 -0.90 13.35 -1.60
N ALA A 194 -2.20 13.32 -1.27
CA ALA A 194 -2.91 14.50 -0.77
C ALA A 194 -2.44 14.89 0.65
N ASP A 195 -2.05 13.93 1.49
CA ASP A 195 -1.49 14.21 2.82
C ASP A 195 -0.13 14.92 2.74
N LEU A 196 0.65 14.64 1.69
CA LEU A 196 1.97 15.26 1.45
C LEU A 196 1.89 16.76 1.12
N ALA A 197 0.71 17.27 0.76
CA ALA A 197 0.48 18.71 0.57
C ALA A 197 0.55 19.50 1.90
N HIS A 198 0.43 18.82 3.04
CA HIS A 198 0.52 19.40 4.36
C HIS A 198 1.92 19.18 4.94
N ALA A 199 2.67 20.26 5.15
CA ALA A 199 4.07 20.19 5.64
C ALA A 199 4.19 19.40 6.96
N SER A 200 3.25 19.61 7.90
CA SER A 200 3.21 18.89 9.18
C SER A 200 3.02 17.36 9.00
N ARG A 201 2.17 16.94 8.06
CA ARG A 201 1.96 15.50 7.78
C ARG A 201 3.15 14.88 7.09
N ARG A 202 3.73 15.60 6.11
CA ARG A 202 4.95 15.14 5.42
C ARG A 202 6.07 14.93 6.43
N GLN A 203 6.32 15.92 7.30
CA GLN A 203 7.34 15.80 8.33
C GLN A 203 7.06 14.65 9.30
N ALA A 204 5.85 14.57 9.85
CA ALA A 204 5.48 13.48 10.76
C ALA A 204 5.56 12.08 10.12
N PHE A 205 5.35 11.99 8.80
CA PHE A 205 5.54 10.73 8.08
C PHE A 205 7.00 10.35 7.99
N LEU A 206 7.89 11.30 7.69
CA LEU A 206 9.34 11.08 7.69
C LEU A 206 9.86 10.77 9.09
N ASP A 207 9.40 11.48 10.12
CA ASP A 207 9.73 11.18 11.52
C ASP A 207 9.30 9.74 11.91
N ALA A 208 8.16 9.28 11.40
CA ALA A 208 7.70 7.90 11.64
C ALA A 208 8.58 6.86 10.91
N VAL A 209 9.12 7.20 9.74
CA VAL A 209 10.13 6.38 9.05
C VAL A 209 11.42 6.35 9.85
N ASP A 210 11.94 7.50 10.24
CA ASP A 210 13.20 7.63 10.96
C ASP A 210 13.17 6.88 12.30
N ILE A 211 12.12 7.06 13.09
CA ILE A 211 11.98 6.37 14.39
C ILE A 211 11.87 4.84 14.22
N ALA A 212 11.31 4.36 13.11
CA ALA A 212 11.25 2.93 12.83
C ALA A 212 12.64 2.38 12.47
N LEU A 213 13.43 3.13 11.68
CA LEU A 213 14.80 2.77 11.33
C LEU A 213 15.72 2.80 12.56
N GLU A 214 15.65 3.84 13.39
CA GLU A 214 16.37 3.95 14.66
C GLU A 214 16.07 2.79 15.63
N ALA A 215 14.83 2.29 15.60
CA ALA A 215 14.43 1.11 16.36
C ALA A 215 14.90 -0.22 15.72
N GLY A 216 15.72 -0.18 14.65
CA GLY A 216 16.33 -1.33 14.00
C GLY A 216 15.49 -1.97 12.89
N ALA A 217 14.40 -1.31 12.43
CA ALA A 217 13.67 -1.81 11.28
C ALA A 217 14.48 -1.59 10.00
N ARG A 218 14.37 -2.52 9.04
CA ARG A 218 14.99 -2.40 7.72
C ARG A 218 13.94 -2.15 6.65
N GLY A 219 14.21 -1.22 5.73
CA GLY A 219 13.36 -0.97 4.58
C GLY A 219 13.17 -2.22 3.73
N ALA A 220 11.92 -2.48 3.32
CA ALA A 220 11.57 -3.58 2.43
C ALA A 220 10.31 -3.23 1.62
N THR A 221 10.09 -3.93 0.50
CA THR A 221 8.83 -3.86 -0.26
C THR A 221 7.85 -4.94 0.20
N TYR A 222 6.58 -4.78 -0.15
CA TYR A 222 5.57 -5.81 0.09
C TYR A 222 5.90 -7.11 -0.69
N SER A 223 6.34 -7.00 -1.94
CA SER A 223 6.71 -8.15 -2.77
C SER A 223 7.94 -8.88 -2.22
N ALA A 224 8.94 -8.18 -1.68
CA ALA A 224 10.08 -8.80 -1.02
C ALA A 224 9.66 -9.62 0.22
N THR A 225 8.61 -9.19 0.92
CA THR A 225 8.04 -9.95 2.05
C THR A 225 7.48 -11.29 1.58
N ALA A 226 6.75 -11.31 0.45
CA ALA A 226 6.21 -12.54 -0.13
C ALA A 226 7.30 -13.49 -0.68
N ALA A 227 8.38 -12.94 -1.25
CA ALA A 227 9.47 -13.72 -1.82
C ALA A 227 10.29 -14.49 -0.76
N ARG A 228 10.51 -13.91 0.42
CA ARG A 228 11.23 -14.58 1.52
C ARG A 228 10.52 -15.80 2.06
N THR A 229 9.18 -15.78 2.10
CA THR A 229 8.39 -16.94 2.50
C THR A 229 8.65 -18.14 1.58
N ARG A 230 8.96 -17.93 0.28
CA ARG A 230 9.36 -19.00 -0.63
C ARG A 230 10.68 -19.70 -0.23
N ARG A 231 11.68 -18.95 0.25
CA ARG A 231 13.00 -19.52 0.58
C ARG A 231 13.00 -20.35 1.86
N VAL A 232 12.06 -20.08 2.76
CA VAL A 232 11.92 -20.83 4.02
C VAL A 232 11.07 -22.08 3.84
N ALA A 233 10.19 -22.12 2.82
CA ALA A 233 9.30 -23.24 2.55
C ALA A 233 9.82 -24.21 1.46
N ALA A 234 11.01 -23.99 0.90
CA ALA A 234 11.67 -24.95 0.01
C ALA A 234 12.50 -25.93 0.87
N PRO A 235 12.23 -27.26 0.78
CA PRO A 235 12.99 -28.29 1.50
C PRO A 235 14.43 -28.37 1.03
#